data_e4b71c042c0ba561a0b4ab9f429be2fd
#
_entry.id   e4b71c042c0ba561a0b4ab9f429be2fd
#
_cell.length_a   1.000
_cell.length_b   1.000
_cell.length_c   1.000
_cell.angle_alpha   90.00
_cell.angle_beta   90.00
_cell.angle_gamma   90.00
#
_symmetry.space_group_name_H-M   'P 1'
#
loop_
_entity.id
_entity.type
_entity.pdbx_description
1 polymer ?
#
loop_
_entity_poly.entity_id
_entity_poly.type
_entity_poly.pdbx_seq_one_letter_code
_entity_poly.pdbx_strand_id
1 'polypeptide(L)'
;MFDFEYHLKNLPSKPGVYLMKNSLGEVIYVGKAKILKNRVKSYFQNSKNHSEKVRVMVKHIAEFEYIVTDSEMEALILECNLIKKYSPRYNILLKDDKFYPFIKITVNDDFPRVFVTRNYSKDGSKYFGPYTNGTAVYETINLINKIFPLRTCKLLIKEGGETVRPCLNYHIKKCFGPCGGYISKEEYGKMINDVIDILSGKDTTVLKVLQSEMEEASMNLEFEKAADLRDKILAIKAIVEKQKIFKTMEGDEDFINIYKDEKDSCVQVFFSREGKILGREHFIFENTAEDSIEEILEEFITSFYGGTAKVPRTIYVPAISNVELVEEYLTIKRGAKVWIKVPQKGQKREMLEMVKNNAQITLEKFKDKYLIDKEINKIALEELQELLDLEIWPSRIEAYDISNIQGVDSVGSMIVFEEGRSKNSDYRRFRIKTAKGANDYDSMREILTRRFSHGLEEVKAIQESKLQFSAGKFSNFPDLIMMDGGKGQINIALEVLRDLNINIPVCGLVKDDKHATRGIIYNNEELIINRSSNLMQLIRRIQDEVHRFAITYHRSLRDKRTLHSVLDDIPNVGEKRRRALLMKFGSVDNIKSATLEQLLETPSINNKAAESIYQYFNGNESK
;
A
#
# COMPACT_ATOMS: atom_id res chain seq x y z
N MET A 1 32.50 -6.09 -19.70
CA MET A 1 31.26 -6.41 -20.44
C MET A 1 30.84 -7.80 -20.00
N PHE A 2 29.57 -8.03 -19.66
CA PHE A 2 29.08 -9.33 -19.18
C PHE A 2 29.12 -10.34 -20.33
N ASP A 3 29.77 -11.50 -20.09
CA ASP A 3 29.88 -12.56 -21.10
C ASP A 3 28.64 -13.48 -21.02
N PHE A 4 27.63 -13.17 -21.83
CA PHE A 4 26.39 -13.95 -21.88
C PHE A 4 26.62 -15.41 -22.29
N GLU A 5 27.51 -15.69 -23.26
CA GLU A 5 27.72 -17.06 -23.72
C GLU A 5 28.32 -17.93 -22.62
N TYR A 6 29.32 -17.42 -21.93
CA TYR A 6 29.94 -18.11 -20.79
C TYR A 6 28.95 -18.39 -19.67
N HIS A 7 28.19 -17.37 -19.25
CA HIS A 7 27.23 -17.52 -18.15
C HIS A 7 26.05 -18.41 -18.52
N LEU A 8 25.50 -18.32 -19.74
CA LEU A 8 24.43 -19.19 -20.22
C LEU A 8 24.85 -20.66 -20.35
N LYS A 9 26.12 -20.91 -20.72
CA LYS A 9 26.66 -22.28 -20.83
C LYS A 9 26.76 -22.96 -19.45
N ASN A 10 27.14 -22.18 -18.43
CA ASN A 10 27.42 -22.67 -17.08
C ASN A 10 26.21 -22.62 -16.13
N LEU A 11 25.01 -22.31 -16.63
CA LEU A 11 23.80 -22.35 -15.81
C LEU A 11 23.49 -23.75 -15.28
N PRO A 12 23.13 -23.88 -13.98
CA PRO A 12 22.78 -25.15 -13.38
C PRO A 12 21.42 -25.68 -13.87
N SER A 13 21.28 -26.99 -13.94
CA SER A 13 20.02 -27.68 -14.23
C SER A 13 19.25 -27.99 -12.93
N LYS A 14 19.12 -26.96 -12.06
CA LYS A 14 18.43 -27.03 -10.76
C LYS A 14 17.33 -25.97 -10.70
N PRO A 15 16.37 -26.09 -9.76
CA PRO A 15 15.40 -25.05 -9.48
C PRO A 15 16.11 -23.78 -8.96
N GLY A 16 15.49 -22.64 -9.16
CA GLY A 16 16.00 -21.39 -8.62
C GLY A 16 15.30 -20.15 -9.18
N VAL A 17 15.82 -19.01 -8.79
CA VAL A 17 15.35 -17.68 -9.20
C VAL A 17 16.45 -16.96 -9.97
N TYR A 18 16.06 -16.27 -11.03
CA TYR A 18 16.98 -15.42 -11.82
C TYR A 18 16.51 -13.97 -11.77
N LEU A 19 17.47 -13.05 -11.75
CA LEU A 19 17.29 -11.62 -11.74
C LEU A 19 17.93 -11.03 -12.99
N MET A 20 17.13 -10.37 -13.82
CA MET A 20 17.63 -9.65 -14.99
C MET A 20 17.88 -8.20 -14.60
N LYS A 21 19.06 -7.66 -14.97
CA LYS A 21 19.47 -6.30 -14.64
C LYS A 21 19.76 -5.51 -15.89
N ASN A 22 19.52 -4.21 -15.81
CA ASN A 22 19.88 -3.25 -16.86
C ASN A 22 21.34 -2.78 -16.73
N SER A 23 21.77 -1.90 -17.64
CA SER A 23 23.13 -1.32 -17.65
C SER A 23 23.47 -0.49 -16.40
N LEU A 24 22.48 -0.11 -15.60
CA LEU A 24 22.66 0.59 -14.32
C LEU A 24 22.74 -0.37 -13.12
N GLY A 25 22.68 -1.69 -13.33
CA GLY A 25 22.62 -2.69 -12.27
C GLY A 25 21.26 -2.78 -11.56
N GLU A 26 20.22 -2.12 -12.08
CA GLU A 26 18.89 -2.19 -11.51
C GLU A 26 18.20 -3.49 -11.95
N VAL A 27 17.53 -4.17 -11.00
CA VAL A 27 16.76 -5.38 -11.29
C VAL A 27 15.49 -4.98 -12.03
N ILE A 28 15.37 -5.40 -13.28
CA ILE A 28 14.23 -5.09 -14.16
C ILE A 28 13.21 -6.23 -14.27
N TYR A 29 13.63 -7.47 -13.96
CA TYR A 29 12.77 -8.64 -13.95
C TYR A 29 13.29 -9.69 -12.97
N VAL A 30 12.40 -10.36 -12.27
CA VAL A 30 12.68 -11.54 -11.42
C VAL A 30 11.77 -12.67 -11.87
N GLY A 31 12.32 -13.88 -12.01
CA GLY A 31 11.52 -15.04 -12.38
C GLY A 31 12.04 -16.33 -11.77
N LYS A 32 11.12 -17.24 -11.47
CA LYS A 32 11.44 -18.60 -11.02
C LYS A 32 11.66 -19.56 -12.20
N ALA A 33 12.39 -20.61 -11.95
CA ALA A 33 12.58 -21.70 -12.90
C ALA A 33 12.65 -23.05 -12.17
N LYS A 34 12.01 -24.07 -12.74
CA LYS A 34 12.21 -25.47 -12.36
C LYS A 34 13.60 -25.94 -12.80
N ILE A 35 14.06 -25.44 -13.94
CA ILE A 35 15.39 -25.68 -14.48
C ILE A 35 15.94 -24.36 -14.99
N LEU A 36 16.83 -23.70 -14.21
CA LEU A 36 17.41 -22.41 -14.51
C LEU A 36 18.01 -22.33 -15.91
N LYS A 37 18.79 -23.36 -16.29
CA LYS A 37 19.45 -23.46 -17.60
C LYS A 37 18.48 -23.31 -18.77
N ASN A 38 17.35 -24.03 -18.72
CA ASN A 38 16.37 -24.01 -19.81
C ASN A 38 15.62 -22.68 -19.86
N ARG A 39 15.14 -22.21 -18.72
CA ARG A 39 14.34 -21.01 -18.63
C ARG A 39 15.10 -19.74 -18.98
N VAL A 40 16.31 -19.57 -18.43
CA VAL A 40 17.12 -18.36 -18.74
C VAL A 40 17.58 -18.38 -20.19
N LYS A 41 18.00 -19.53 -20.72
CA LYS A 41 18.36 -19.63 -22.14
C LYS A 41 17.22 -19.30 -23.09
N SER A 42 15.98 -19.61 -22.75
CA SER A 42 14.83 -19.34 -23.63
C SER A 42 14.67 -17.86 -23.95
N TYR A 43 15.06 -16.94 -23.07
CA TYR A 43 15.01 -15.50 -23.32
C TYR A 43 15.99 -15.02 -24.39
N PHE A 44 17.14 -15.67 -24.51
CA PHE A 44 18.24 -15.26 -25.41
C PHE A 44 18.28 -16.06 -26.73
N GLN A 45 17.37 -17.03 -26.88
CA GLN A 45 17.21 -17.74 -28.17
C GLN A 45 16.37 -16.88 -29.12
N ASN A 46 16.78 -16.80 -30.39
CA ASN A 46 16.01 -16.14 -31.46
C ASN A 46 14.70 -16.91 -31.74
N SER A 47 13.69 -16.74 -30.89
CA SER A 47 12.39 -17.33 -31.02
C SER A 47 11.43 -16.32 -31.66
N LYS A 48 10.79 -16.72 -32.77
CA LYS A 48 9.66 -15.96 -33.34
C LYS A 48 8.47 -15.85 -32.38
N ASN A 49 8.48 -16.64 -31.31
CA ASN A 49 7.41 -16.75 -30.31
C ASN A 49 7.63 -15.85 -29.07
N HIS A 50 8.68 -15.03 -29.03
CA HIS A 50 8.85 -14.06 -27.94
C HIS A 50 7.85 -12.93 -28.09
N SER A 51 7.15 -12.64 -27.02
CA SER A 51 6.25 -11.50 -26.91
C SER A 51 7.01 -10.18 -27.10
N GLU A 52 6.31 -9.13 -27.52
CA GLU A 52 6.92 -7.81 -27.69
C GLU A 52 7.50 -7.29 -26.37
N LYS A 53 6.79 -7.53 -25.26
CA LYS A 53 7.24 -7.24 -23.88
C LYS A 53 8.58 -7.93 -23.56
N VAL A 54 8.68 -9.23 -23.87
CA VAL A 54 9.92 -10.00 -23.68
C VAL A 54 11.04 -9.50 -24.58
N ARG A 55 10.77 -9.20 -25.84
CA ARG A 55 11.76 -8.63 -26.76
C ARG A 55 12.28 -7.28 -26.31
N VAL A 56 11.39 -6.41 -25.80
CA VAL A 56 11.77 -5.11 -25.23
C VAL A 56 12.58 -5.31 -23.96
N MET A 57 12.14 -6.20 -23.07
CA MET A 57 12.87 -6.53 -21.84
C MET A 57 14.29 -7.05 -22.14
N VAL A 58 14.42 -8.00 -23.06
CA VAL A 58 15.71 -8.60 -23.44
C VAL A 58 16.69 -7.56 -23.97
N LYS A 59 16.22 -6.54 -24.73
CA LYS A 59 17.05 -5.43 -25.18
C LYS A 59 17.62 -4.58 -24.04
N HIS A 60 16.96 -4.56 -22.88
CA HIS A 60 17.40 -3.80 -21.72
C HIS A 60 18.25 -4.62 -20.74
N ILE A 61 18.38 -5.94 -20.95
CA ILE A 61 19.20 -6.80 -20.10
C ILE A 61 20.68 -6.57 -20.42
N ALA A 62 21.43 -6.10 -19.42
CA ALA A 62 22.88 -5.96 -19.50
C ALA A 62 23.63 -7.08 -18.77
N GLU A 63 23.03 -7.65 -17.74
CA GLU A 63 23.53 -8.79 -16.98
C GLU A 63 22.38 -9.57 -16.33
N PHE A 64 22.65 -10.78 -15.90
CA PHE A 64 21.74 -11.54 -15.05
C PHE A 64 22.47 -12.23 -13.92
N GLU A 65 21.76 -12.39 -12.80
CA GLU A 65 22.19 -13.19 -11.66
C GLU A 65 21.18 -14.32 -11.45
N TYR A 66 21.60 -15.37 -10.74
CA TYR A 66 20.71 -16.44 -10.35
C TYR A 66 21.03 -16.95 -8.96
N ILE A 67 20.01 -17.49 -8.29
CA ILE A 67 20.09 -18.12 -6.97
C ILE A 67 19.49 -19.52 -7.11
N VAL A 68 20.30 -20.52 -6.80
CA VAL A 68 19.87 -21.93 -6.83
C VAL A 68 19.11 -22.22 -5.54
N THR A 69 18.00 -22.94 -5.66
CA THR A 69 17.19 -23.40 -4.53
C THR A 69 17.12 -24.93 -4.52
N ASP A 70 16.76 -25.52 -3.38
CA ASP A 70 16.64 -26.97 -3.25
C ASP A 70 15.33 -27.50 -3.83
N SER A 71 14.29 -26.65 -3.92
CA SER A 71 12.99 -26.99 -4.44
C SER A 71 12.35 -25.88 -5.29
N GLU A 72 11.37 -26.25 -6.11
CA GLU A 72 10.55 -25.30 -6.87
C GLU A 72 9.71 -24.40 -5.95
N MET A 73 9.31 -24.94 -4.78
CA MET A 73 8.61 -24.19 -3.73
C MET A 73 9.49 -23.07 -3.14
N GLU A 74 10.74 -23.37 -2.83
CA GLU A 74 11.68 -22.35 -2.37
C GLU A 74 11.93 -21.28 -3.42
N ALA A 75 12.03 -21.70 -4.70
CA ALA A 75 12.14 -20.76 -5.81
C ALA A 75 10.94 -19.81 -5.88
N LEU A 76 9.70 -20.32 -5.71
CA LEU A 76 8.49 -19.49 -5.68
C LEU A 76 8.49 -18.49 -4.52
N ILE A 77 8.81 -18.96 -3.31
CA ILE A 77 8.87 -18.09 -2.13
C ILE A 77 9.94 -17.00 -2.31
N LEU A 78 11.10 -17.37 -2.82
CA LEU A 78 12.20 -16.44 -3.06
C LEU A 78 11.85 -15.42 -4.15
N GLU A 79 11.23 -15.85 -5.25
CA GLU A 79 10.73 -14.99 -6.32
C GLU A 79 9.77 -13.93 -5.76
N CYS A 80 8.73 -14.33 -5.01
CA CYS A 80 7.78 -13.41 -4.39
C CYS A 80 8.48 -12.37 -3.50
N ASN A 81 9.46 -12.80 -2.69
CA ASN A 81 10.20 -11.91 -1.81
C ASN A 81 11.09 -10.93 -2.59
N LEU A 82 11.72 -11.37 -3.67
CA LEU A 82 12.58 -10.54 -4.50
C LEU A 82 11.77 -9.55 -5.36
N ILE A 83 10.62 -9.97 -5.89
CA ILE A 83 9.68 -9.07 -6.58
C ILE A 83 9.23 -7.96 -5.63
N LYS A 84 8.85 -8.31 -4.40
CA LYS A 84 8.46 -7.34 -3.38
C LYS A 84 9.60 -6.39 -2.99
N LYS A 85 10.83 -6.90 -2.89
CA LYS A 85 12.02 -6.12 -2.52
C LYS A 85 12.46 -5.14 -3.60
N TYR A 86 12.48 -5.58 -4.86
CA TYR A 86 13.03 -4.80 -5.97
C TYR A 86 11.97 -4.07 -6.79
N SER A 87 10.69 -4.48 -6.70
CA SER A 87 9.58 -3.94 -7.50
C SER A 87 9.93 -3.82 -8.98
N PRO A 88 10.35 -4.91 -9.66
CA PRO A 88 10.94 -4.84 -10.98
C PRO A 88 9.92 -4.40 -12.03
N ARG A 89 10.35 -3.57 -12.98
CA ARG A 89 9.46 -2.93 -13.98
C ARG A 89 8.67 -3.92 -14.84
N TYR A 90 9.23 -5.09 -15.15
CA TYR A 90 8.64 -6.07 -16.07
C TYR A 90 7.83 -7.16 -15.36
N ASN A 91 7.83 -7.23 -14.03
CA ASN A 91 6.94 -8.10 -13.28
C ASN A 91 5.54 -7.50 -13.12
N ILE A 92 4.56 -8.35 -12.91
CA ILE A 92 3.22 -7.93 -12.47
C ILE A 92 3.32 -7.48 -11.02
N LEU A 93 3.12 -6.19 -10.78
CA LEU A 93 3.24 -5.60 -9.44
C LEU A 93 1.85 -5.22 -8.92
N LEU A 94 1.54 -5.67 -7.72
CA LEU A 94 0.42 -5.11 -6.96
C LEU A 94 0.84 -3.74 -6.45
N LYS A 95 0.32 -2.68 -7.08
CA LYS A 95 0.68 -1.28 -6.76
C LYS A 95 0.30 -0.85 -5.34
N ASP A 96 -0.64 -1.57 -4.70
CA ASP A 96 -1.13 -1.27 -3.35
C ASP A 96 -1.07 -2.52 -2.45
N ASP A 97 -0.24 -2.49 -1.40
CA ASP A 97 -0.35 -3.40 -0.25
C ASP A 97 -1.56 -2.95 0.60
N LYS A 98 -2.77 -3.23 0.12
CA LYS A 98 -4.00 -2.86 0.85
C LYS A 98 -4.17 -3.75 2.08
N PHE A 99 -3.99 -3.17 3.25
CA PHE A 99 -4.35 -3.79 4.52
C PHE A 99 -5.85 -3.65 4.76
N TYR A 100 -6.60 -4.70 4.50
CA TYR A 100 -8.05 -4.70 4.73
C TYR A 100 -8.37 -4.71 6.22
N PRO A 101 -9.33 -3.89 6.68
CA PRO A 101 -9.79 -3.93 8.05
C PRO A 101 -10.66 -5.17 8.31
N PHE A 102 -10.51 -5.70 9.52
CA PHE A 102 -11.30 -6.78 10.11
C PHE A 102 -11.99 -6.27 11.37
N ILE A 103 -13.14 -6.83 11.71
CA ILE A 103 -13.70 -6.75 13.06
C ILE A 103 -13.08 -7.89 13.86
N LYS A 104 -12.34 -7.54 14.91
CA LYS A 104 -11.71 -8.50 15.84
C LYS A 104 -12.52 -8.59 17.10
N ILE A 105 -12.76 -9.82 17.58
CA ILE A 105 -13.37 -10.13 18.87
C ILE A 105 -12.37 -10.95 19.69
N THR A 106 -11.93 -10.44 20.84
CA THR A 106 -10.95 -11.09 21.72
C THR A 106 -11.62 -12.15 22.59
N VAL A 107 -12.11 -13.23 22.00
CA VAL A 107 -12.91 -14.27 22.67
C VAL A 107 -12.16 -15.00 23.79
N ASN A 108 -10.85 -14.87 23.88
CA ASN A 108 -10.03 -15.46 24.94
C ASN A 108 -10.00 -14.59 26.23
N ASP A 109 -10.43 -13.33 26.15
CA ASP A 109 -10.57 -12.46 27.33
C ASP A 109 -11.83 -12.83 28.09
N ASP A 110 -11.83 -12.68 29.43
CA ASP A 110 -13.04 -12.88 30.24
C ASP A 110 -14.17 -11.93 29.83
N PHE A 111 -13.80 -10.71 29.45
CA PHE A 111 -14.71 -9.71 28.91
C PHE A 111 -14.20 -9.28 27.52
N PRO A 112 -14.60 -9.96 26.43
CA PRO A 112 -14.11 -9.69 25.09
C PRO A 112 -14.35 -8.26 24.59
N ARG A 113 -13.47 -7.77 23.71
CA ARG A 113 -13.61 -6.49 23.01
C ARG A 113 -13.96 -6.72 21.56
N VAL A 114 -14.73 -5.78 21.01
CA VAL A 114 -15.05 -5.73 19.58
C VAL A 114 -14.44 -4.44 19.00
N PHE A 115 -13.52 -4.55 18.05
CA PHE A 115 -12.86 -3.39 17.45
C PHE A 115 -12.32 -3.67 16.05
N VAL A 116 -12.02 -2.59 15.30
CA VAL A 116 -11.41 -2.69 13.96
C VAL A 116 -9.92 -2.91 14.09
N THR A 117 -9.38 -3.85 13.34
CA THR A 117 -7.94 -4.06 13.16
C THR A 117 -7.60 -4.32 11.70
N ARG A 118 -6.41 -3.93 11.27
CA ARG A 118 -5.87 -4.30 9.95
C ARG A 118 -4.87 -5.46 10.05
N ASN A 119 -4.47 -5.79 11.26
CA ASN A 119 -3.54 -6.90 11.51
C ASN A 119 -4.33 -8.17 11.82
N TYR A 120 -4.17 -9.17 10.98
CA TYR A 120 -4.66 -10.52 11.22
C TYR A 120 -3.56 -11.33 11.92
N SER A 121 -3.87 -11.93 13.08
CA SER A 121 -2.95 -12.79 13.84
C SER A 121 -3.64 -14.07 14.29
N LYS A 122 -2.88 -15.15 14.44
CA LYS A 122 -3.38 -16.44 14.94
C LYS A 122 -3.34 -16.46 16.48
N ASP A 123 -4.03 -15.52 17.12
CA ASP A 123 -4.04 -15.34 18.57
C ASP A 123 -5.29 -15.93 19.26
N GLY A 124 -6.04 -16.77 18.54
CA GLY A 124 -7.28 -17.37 19.04
C GLY A 124 -8.49 -16.43 19.06
N SER A 125 -8.31 -15.14 18.70
CA SER A 125 -9.43 -14.22 18.53
C SER A 125 -10.27 -14.56 17.29
N LYS A 126 -11.53 -14.15 17.27
CA LYS A 126 -12.37 -14.24 16.06
C LYS A 126 -12.20 -12.99 15.20
N TYR A 127 -12.06 -13.19 13.88
CA TYR A 127 -11.89 -12.13 12.89
C TYR A 127 -12.99 -12.24 11.84
N PHE A 128 -13.73 -11.15 11.63
CA PHE A 128 -14.75 -11.03 10.60
C PHE A 128 -14.29 -10.06 9.52
N GLY A 129 -14.39 -10.46 8.25
CA GLY A 129 -13.88 -9.71 7.11
C GLY A 129 -13.13 -10.61 6.12
N PRO A 130 -12.34 -10.06 5.17
CA PRO A 130 -11.96 -8.64 5.07
C PRO A 130 -13.09 -7.71 4.61
N TYR A 131 -13.12 -6.48 5.14
CA TYR A 131 -14.01 -5.43 4.64
C TYR A 131 -13.26 -4.58 3.63
N THR A 132 -13.79 -4.45 2.43
CA THR A 132 -13.17 -3.67 1.35
C THR A 132 -13.44 -2.18 1.46
N ASN A 133 -14.48 -1.81 2.20
CA ASN A 133 -14.81 -0.42 2.49
C ASN A 133 -14.56 -0.09 3.98
N GLY A 134 -13.58 0.79 4.24
CA GLY A 134 -13.26 1.23 5.60
C GLY A 134 -14.45 1.90 6.32
N THR A 135 -15.27 2.69 5.62
CA THR A 135 -16.46 3.34 6.21
C THR A 135 -17.47 2.29 6.66
N ALA A 136 -17.70 1.25 5.85
CA ALA A 136 -18.69 0.21 6.18
C ALA A 136 -18.33 -0.57 7.44
N VAL A 137 -17.06 -0.84 7.71
CA VAL A 137 -16.63 -1.55 8.92
C VAL A 137 -16.86 -0.71 10.19
N TYR A 138 -16.58 0.60 10.11
CA TYR A 138 -16.84 1.51 11.25
C TYR A 138 -18.34 1.71 11.48
N GLU A 139 -19.15 1.82 10.41
CA GLU A 139 -20.62 1.86 10.53
C GLU A 139 -21.15 0.60 11.21
N THR A 140 -20.66 -0.58 10.82
CA THR A 140 -21.04 -1.86 11.44
C THR A 140 -20.70 -1.88 12.93
N ILE A 141 -19.51 -1.48 13.33
CA ILE A 141 -19.12 -1.39 14.75
C ILE A 141 -19.98 -0.37 15.51
N ASN A 142 -20.26 0.78 14.92
CA ASN A 142 -21.11 1.79 15.53
C ASN A 142 -22.53 1.26 15.77
N LEU A 143 -23.08 0.49 14.83
CA LEU A 143 -24.37 -0.16 14.99
C LEU A 143 -24.33 -1.23 16.09
N ILE A 144 -23.31 -2.08 16.11
CA ILE A 144 -23.09 -3.07 17.18
C ILE A 144 -23.03 -2.39 18.55
N ASN A 145 -22.26 -1.32 18.69
CA ASN A 145 -22.13 -0.58 19.96
C ASN A 145 -23.42 0.16 20.39
N LYS A 146 -24.34 0.45 19.46
CA LYS A 146 -25.68 0.96 19.80
C LYS A 146 -26.59 -0.13 20.35
N ILE A 147 -26.47 -1.35 19.82
CA ILE A 147 -27.31 -2.50 20.22
C ILE A 147 -26.79 -3.09 21.53
N PHE A 148 -25.48 -3.27 21.62
CA PHE A 148 -24.77 -3.91 22.73
C PHE A 148 -23.79 -2.92 23.38
N PRO A 149 -24.05 -2.48 24.65
CA PRO A 149 -23.14 -1.60 25.39
C PRO A 149 -21.84 -2.32 25.80
N LEU A 150 -20.99 -2.63 24.85
CA LEU A 150 -19.74 -3.35 25.05
C LEU A 150 -18.61 -2.42 25.48
N ARG A 151 -17.59 -2.98 26.17
CA ARG A 151 -16.41 -2.21 26.53
C ARG A 151 -15.55 -1.86 25.32
N THR A 152 -15.08 -0.64 25.26
CA THR A 152 -14.12 -0.15 24.25
C THR A 152 -12.71 0.06 24.79
N CYS A 153 -12.55 0.06 26.13
CA CYS A 153 -11.28 0.29 26.83
C CYS A 153 -10.29 -0.86 26.61
N LYS A 154 -8.97 -0.57 26.80
CA LYS A 154 -7.89 -1.55 26.67
C LYS A 154 -7.50 -2.25 27.97
N LEU A 155 -8.24 -2.00 29.07
CA LEU A 155 -7.97 -2.60 30.36
C LEU A 155 -8.05 -4.13 30.29
N LEU A 156 -7.13 -4.82 30.95
CA LEU A 156 -7.23 -6.25 31.21
C LEU A 156 -8.17 -6.45 32.38
N ILE A 157 -9.36 -6.96 32.13
CA ILE A 157 -10.39 -7.20 33.14
C ILE A 157 -10.55 -8.70 33.29
N LYS A 158 -10.34 -9.21 34.52
CA LYS A 158 -10.53 -10.61 34.88
C LYS A 158 -11.76 -10.75 35.78
N GLU A 159 -12.49 -11.84 35.67
CA GLU A 159 -13.56 -12.18 36.59
C GLU A 159 -13.03 -12.34 38.02
N GLY A 160 -13.64 -11.68 39.00
CA GLY A 160 -13.18 -11.69 40.40
C GLY A 160 -11.88 -10.90 40.67
N GLY A 161 -11.36 -10.17 39.66
CA GLY A 161 -10.19 -9.30 39.82
C GLY A 161 -10.51 -7.99 40.53
N GLU A 162 -9.47 -7.13 40.68
CA GLU A 162 -9.63 -5.81 41.28
C GLU A 162 -10.63 -4.96 40.52
N THR A 163 -11.59 -4.36 41.22
CA THR A 163 -12.56 -3.45 40.64
C THR A 163 -11.96 -2.05 40.49
N VAL A 164 -12.18 -1.46 39.32
CA VAL A 164 -11.72 -0.11 39.00
C VAL A 164 -12.92 0.82 38.87
N ARG A 165 -12.78 2.07 39.30
CA ARG A 165 -13.84 3.07 39.10
C ARG A 165 -14.24 3.14 37.63
N PRO A 166 -15.53 2.98 37.30
CA PRO A 166 -16.00 2.97 35.94
C PRO A 166 -15.82 4.33 35.26
N CYS A 167 -15.53 4.29 33.96
CA CYS A 167 -15.35 5.49 33.14
C CYS A 167 -16.70 6.08 32.70
N LEU A 168 -16.65 7.24 32.01
CA LEU A 168 -17.84 7.93 31.50
C LEU A 168 -18.78 7.04 30.69
N ASN A 169 -18.24 6.07 29.91
CA ASN A 169 -19.07 5.18 29.09
C ASN A 169 -20.07 4.34 29.90
N TYR A 170 -19.73 4.00 31.13
CA TYR A 170 -20.70 3.36 32.04
C TYR A 170 -21.83 4.31 32.41
N HIS A 171 -21.51 5.52 32.84
CA HIS A 171 -22.48 6.50 33.28
C HIS A 171 -23.45 6.97 32.16
N ILE A 172 -22.97 7.00 30.92
CA ILE A 172 -23.79 7.31 29.73
C ILE A 172 -24.41 6.05 29.07
N LYS A 173 -24.40 4.91 29.77
CA LYS A 173 -24.99 3.63 29.34
C LYS A 173 -24.43 3.06 28.03
N LYS A 174 -23.22 3.42 27.67
CA LYS A 174 -22.49 2.86 26.49
C LYS A 174 -21.59 1.67 26.82
N CYS A 175 -21.51 1.26 28.10
CA CYS A 175 -20.79 0.11 28.56
C CYS A 175 -21.41 -0.40 29.86
N PHE A 176 -21.56 -1.69 30.03
CA PHE A 176 -22.07 -2.29 31.27
C PHE A 176 -21.09 -2.29 32.46
N GLY A 177 -19.87 -1.74 32.28
CA GLY A 177 -18.92 -1.55 33.36
C GLY A 177 -18.35 -2.84 33.94
N PRO A 178 -17.86 -3.80 33.14
CA PRO A 178 -17.25 -5.01 33.66
C PRO A 178 -16.02 -4.74 34.56
N CYS A 179 -15.36 -3.59 34.35
CA CYS A 179 -14.26 -3.14 35.21
C CYS A 179 -14.65 -2.79 36.65
N GLY A 180 -15.95 -2.49 36.89
CA GLY A 180 -16.50 -2.23 38.22
C GLY A 180 -17.26 -3.44 38.81
N GLY A 181 -17.29 -4.58 38.10
CA GLY A 181 -18.01 -5.76 38.52
C GLY A 181 -19.53 -5.66 38.36
N TYR A 182 -20.03 -4.71 37.52
CA TYR A 182 -21.48 -4.46 37.37
C TYR A 182 -22.18 -5.43 36.42
N ILE A 183 -21.46 -6.32 35.76
CA ILE A 183 -21.98 -7.38 34.89
C ILE A 183 -21.13 -8.64 35.06
N SER A 184 -21.78 -9.80 35.06
CA SER A 184 -21.12 -11.09 35.12
C SER A 184 -20.44 -11.46 33.79
N LYS A 185 -19.44 -12.32 33.84
CA LYS A 185 -18.78 -12.87 32.64
C LYS A 185 -19.80 -13.63 31.75
N GLU A 186 -20.74 -14.34 32.39
CA GLU A 186 -21.72 -15.12 31.67
C GLU A 186 -22.70 -14.24 30.89
N GLU A 187 -23.25 -13.20 31.51
CA GLU A 187 -24.16 -12.25 30.85
C GLU A 187 -23.47 -11.47 29.74
N TYR A 188 -22.22 -11.04 29.99
CA TYR A 188 -21.42 -10.36 28.98
C TYR A 188 -21.08 -11.29 27.81
N GLY A 189 -20.76 -12.56 28.10
CA GLY A 189 -20.51 -13.61 27.12
C GLY A 189 -21.72 -13.90 26.20
N LYS A 190 -22.93 -13.86 26.71
CA LYS A 190 -24.18 -13.98 25.91
C LYS A 190 -24.24 -12.88 24.85
N MET A 191 -24.01 -11.63 25.22
CA MET A 191 -23.99 -10.51 24.27
C MET A 191 -22.92 -10.66 23.20
N ILE A 192 -21.73 -11.14 23.58
CA ILE A 192 -20.66 -11.40 22.63
C ILE A 192 -21.03 -12.50 21.65
N ASN A 193 -21.71 -13.55 22.09
CA ASN A 193 -22.23 -14.61 21.21
C ASN A 193 -23.26 -14.07 20.22
N ASP A 194 -24.18 -13.21 20.67
CA ASP A 194 -25.16 -12.56 19.80
C ASP A 194 -24.46 -11.70 18.72
N VAL A 195 -23.41 -10.96 19.10
CA VAL A 195 -22.58 -10.19 18.14
C VAL A 195 -21.89 -11.12 17.14
N ILE A 196 -21.35 -12.25 17.60
CA ILE A 196 -20.74 -13.27 16.74
C ILE A 196 -21.78 -13.82 15.75
N ASP A 197 -22.99 -14.13 16.22
CA ASP A 197 -24.05 -14.69 15.38
C ASP A 197 -24.54 -13.67 14.34
N ILE A 198 -24.70 -12.40 14.71
CA ILE A 198 -25.03 -11.32 13.77
C ILE A 198 -23.93 -11.17 12.71
N LEU A 199 -22.65 -11.12 13.10
CA LEU A 199 -21.53 -10.98 12.17
C LEU A 199 -21.31 -12.23 11.32
N SER A 200 -21.66 -13.41 11.82
CA SER A 200 -21.65 -14.68 11.07
C SER A 200 -22.89 -14.84 10.18
N GLY A 201 -23.88 -13.95 10.30
CA GLY A 201 -25.12 -14.03 9.53
C GLY A 201 -26.15 -15.04 10.02
N LYS A 202 -26.02 -15.48 11.25
CA LYS A 202 -27.00 -16.29 11.96
C LYS A 202 -27.99 -15.40 12.73
N ASP A 203 -28.41 -14.31 12.11
CA ASP A 203 -29.23 -13.24 12.67
C ASP A 203 -30.65 -13.65 12.99
N THR A 204 -31.15 -14.70 12.33
CA THR A 204 -32.57 -15.12 12.48
C THR A 204 -32.98 -15.50 13.90
N THR A 205 -32.08 -16.10 14.68
CA THR A 205 -32.33 -16.49 16.07
C THR A 205 -32.35 -15.26 16.97
N VAL A 206 -31.37 -14.37 16.83
CA VAL A 206 -31.32 -13.12 17.62
C VAL A 206 -32.51 -12.22 17.31
N LEU A 207 -32.88 -12.09 16.03
CA LEU A 207 -34.04 -11.29 15.61
C LEU A 207 -35.36 -11.85 16.18
N LYS A 208 -35.53 -13.18 16.21
CA LYS A 208 -36.74 -13.80 16.80
C LYS A 208 -36.84 -13.53 18.29
N VAL A 209 -35.76 -13.65 19.05
CA VAL A 209 -35.72 -13.36 20.48
C VAL A 209 -36.08 -11.90 20.74
N LEU A 210 -35.42 -10.96 20.07
CA LEU A 210 -35.71 -9.52 20.22
C LEU A 210 -37.12 -9.15 19.80
N GLN A 211 -37.70 -9.82 18.79
CA GLN A 211 -39.07 -9.62 18.36
C GLN A 211 -40.05 -10.07 19.45
N SER A 212 -39.82 -11.25 20.05
CA SER A 212 -40.63 -11.76 21.15
C SER A 212 -40.59 -10.85 22.39
N GLU A 213 -39.36 -10.39 22.75
CA GLU A 213 -39.20 -9.46 23.87
C GLU A 213 -39.89 -8.10 23.61
N MET A 214 -39.86 -7.62 22.36
CA MET A 214 -40.52 -6.38 21.96
C MET A 214 -42.04 -6.51 22.08
N GLU A 215 -42.61 -7.64 21.64
CA GLU A 215 -44.02 -7.93 21.73
C GLU A 215 -44.46 -8.05 23.20
N GLU A 216 -43.69 -8.74 24.05
CA GLU A 216 -43.94 -8.86 25.48
C GLU A 216 -43.89 -7.49 26.19
N ALA A 217 -42.86 -6.66 25.92
CA ALA A 217 -42.75 -5.31 26.45
C ALA A 217 -43.96 -4.44 26.02
N SER A 218 -44.42 -4.59 24.78
CA SER A 218 -45.59 -3.89 24.28
C SER A 218 -46.89 -4.34 24.99
N MET A 219 -47.06 -5.64 25.25
CA MET A 219 -48.21 -6.18 26.00
C MET A 219 -48.21 -5.69 27.45
N ASN A 220 -47.03 -5.54 28.05
CA ASN A 220 -46.84 -5.02 29.40
C ASN A 220 -46.93 -3.49 29.50
N LEU A 221 -47.26 -2.79 28.40
CA LEU A 221 -47.31 -1.34 28.27
C LEU A 221 -45.97 -0.62 28.53
N GLU A 222 -44.85 -1.34 28.42
CA GLU A 222 -43.49 -0.80 28.54
C GLU A 222 -43.04 -0.21 27.19
N PHE A 223 -43.72 0.86 26.74
CA PHE A 223 -43.54 1.39 25.37
C PHE A 223 -42.13 1.90 25.06
N GLU A 224 -41.41 2.49 26.03
CA GLU A 224 -40.02 2.93 25.82
C GLU A 224 -39.10 1.73 25.56
N LYS A 225 -39.27 0.64 26.32
CA LYS A 225 -38.51 -0.60 26.14
C LYS A 225 -38.83 -1.26 24.78
N ALA A 226 -40.12 -1.29 24.41
CA ALA A 226 -40.56 -1.81 23.11
C ALA A 226 -39.97 -0.98 21.95
N ALA A 227 -39.89 0.35 22.08
CA ALA A 227 -39.29 1.23 21.10
C ALA A 227 -37.76 0.97 20.96
N ASP A 228 -37.02 0.82 22.07
CA ASP A 228 -35.60 0.48 22.07
C ASP A 228 -35.33 -0.88 21.38
N LEU A 229 -36.17 -1.89 21.65
CA LEU A 229 -36.09 -3.21 21.03
C LEU A 229 -36.37 -3.14 19.53
N ARG A 230 -37.40 -2.37 19.11
CA ARG A 230 -37.67 -2.10 17.69
C ARG A 230 -36.48 -1.47 16.99
N ASP A 231 -35.87 -0.47 17.59
CA ASP A 231 -34.70 0.24 17.00
C ASP A 231 -33.48 -0.67 16.92
N LYS A 232 -33.27 -1.59 17.88
CA LYS A 232 -32.26 -2.66 17.81
C LYS A 232 -32.55 -3.63 16.66
N ILE A 233 -33.79 -4.08 16.49
CA ILE A 233 -34.19 -4.94 15.37
C ILE A 233 -33.91 -4.26 14.02
N LEU A 234 -34.26 -2.99 13.87
CA LEU A 234 -34.00 -2.22 12.65
C LEU A 234 -32.48 -2.09 12.38
N ALA A 235 -31.67 -1.86 13.40
CA ALA A 235 -30.23 -1.77 13.27
C ALA A 235 -29.61 -3.12 12.84
N ILE A 236 -30.07 -4.25 13.41
CA ILE A 236 -29.62 -5.59 12.99
C ILE A 236 -30.04 -5.86 11.54
N LYS A 237 -31.29 -5.57 11.16
CA LYS A 237 -31.75 -5.72 9.77
C LYS A 237 -30.89 -4.90 8.81
N ALA A 238 -30.52 -3.67 9.15
CA ALA A 238 -29.64 -2.83 8.34
C ALA A 238 -28.22 -3.42 8.16
N ILE A 239 -27.66 -4.08 9.20
CA ILE A 239 -26.38 -4.82 9.09
C ILE A 239 -26.55 -6.00 8.12
N VAL A 240 -27.62 -6.75 8.24
CA VAL A 240 -27.90 -7.96 7.47
C VAL A 240 -28.24 -7.65 6.01
N GLU A 241 -29.01 -6.60 5.74
CA GLU A 241 -29.34 -6.18 4.36
C GLU A 241 -28.10 -5.81 3.55
N LYS A 242 -27.13 -5.16 4.17
CA LYS A 242 -25.83 -4.89 3.53
C LYS A 242 -25.03 -6.16 3.19
N GLN A 243 -25.40 -7.31 3.78
CA GLN A 243 -24.73 -8.61 3.61
C GLN A 243 -25.54 -9.59 2.72
N LYS A 244 -26.76 -9.24 2.29
CA LYS A 244 -27.63 -10.11 1.51
C LYS A 244 -27.23 -10.17 0.05
N ILE A 245 -26.30 -11.06 -0.30
CA ILE A 245 -26.24 -11.61 -1.67
C ILE A 245 -25.70 -13.06 -1.55
N PHE A 246 -26.49 -14.05 -2.02
CA PHE A 246 -26.17 -15.47 -2.17
C PHE A 246 -26.19 -16.40 -0.93
N LYS A 247 -27.33 -17.02 -0.73
CA LYS A 247 -27.63 -17.97 0.37
C LYS A 247 -27.09 -19.41 0.21
N THR A 248 -26.20 -19.68 -0.78
CA THR A 248 -25.92 -21.06 -1.23
C THR A 248 -24.46 -21.52 -1.15
N MET A 249 -23.60 -20.77 -0.44
CA MET A 249 -22.17 -21.10 -0.36
C MET A 249 -21.77 -21.40 1.08
N GLU A 250 -21.21 -22.56 1.35
CA GLU A 250 -20.74 -22.95 2.67
C GLU A 250 -19.22 -22.78 2.78
N GLY A 251 -18.77 -22.01 3.79
CA GLY A 251 -17.35 -21.89 4.15
C GLY A 251 -16.66 -20.60 3.69
N ASP A 252 -15.34 -20.54 3.93
CA ASP A 252 -14.46 -19.45 3.54
C ASP A 252 -13.97 -19.69 2.11
N GLU A 253 -14.49 -18.94 1.14
CA GLU A 253 -14.23 -19.08 -0.29
C GLU A 253 -13.93 -17.73 -0.92
N ASP A 254 -12.97 -17.68 -1.85
CA ASP A 254 -12.74 -16.50 -2.68
C ASP A 254 -12.92 -16.87 -4.16
N PHE A 255 -13.56 -15.96 -4.91
CA PHE A 255 -13.77 -16.11 -6.35
C PHE A 255 -12.93 -15.06 -7.05
N ILE A 256 -12.01 -15.52 -7.89
CA ILE A 256 -11.07 -14.68 -8.61
C ILE A 256 -11.26 -14.92 -10.10
N ASN A 257 -11.49 -13.87 -10.85
CA ASN A 257 -11.54 -13.94 -12.29
C ASN A 257 -10.89 -12.70 -12.90
N ILE A 258 -10.58 -12.76 -14.17
CA ILE A 258 -9.90 -11.75 -14.95
C ILE A 258 -10.71 -11.41 -16.21
N TYR A 259 -10.74 -10.13 -16.53
CA TYR A 259 -11.06 -9.66 -17.86
C TYR A 259 -9.82 -9.00 -18.46
N LYS A 260 -9.49 -9.38 -19.69
CA LYS A 260 -8.34 -8.89 -20.43
C LYS A 260 -8.83 -8.35 -21.77
N ASP A 261 -8.34 -7.19 -22.16
CA ASP A 261 -8.52 -6.65 -23.49
C ASP A 261 -7.19 -6.65 -24.29
N GLU A 262 -7.10 -5.88 -25.35
CA GLU A 262 -5.93 -5.83 -26.23
C GLU A 262 -4.66 -5.29 -25.57
N LYS A 263 -4.76 -4.56 -24.46
CA LYS A 263 -3.62 -3.88 -23.83
C LYS A 263 -3.50 -4.21 -22.35
N ASP A 264 -4.59 -4.18 -21.63
CA ASP A 264 -4.62 -4.18 -20.18
C ASP A 264 -5.50 -5.31 -19.64
N SER A 265 -5.38 -5.61 -18.35
CA SER A 265 -6.25 -6.57 -17.69
C SER A 265 -6.72 -6.08 -16.33
N CYS A 266 -7.88 -6.57 -15.90
CA CYS A 266 -8.43 -6.35 -14.57
C CYS A 266 -8.71 -7.69 -13.90
N VAL A 267 -8.05 -7.95 -12.79
CA VAL A 267 -8.36 -9.08 -11.91
C VAL A 267 -9.34 -8.60 -10.86
N GLN A 268 -10.44 -9.33 -10.70
CA GLN A 268 -11.48 -9.06 -9.71
C GLN A 268 -11.52 -10.20 -8.70
N VAL A 269 -11.63 -9.87 -7.41
CA VAL A 269 -11.78 -10.81 -6.30
C VAL A 269 -13.09 -10.54 -5.59
N PHE A 270 -13.88 -11.59 -5.35
CA PHE A 270 -15.03 -11.57 -4.45
C PHE A 270 -14.75 -12.44 -3.23
N PHE A 271 -14.85 -11.86 -2.05
CA PHE A 271 -14.64 -12.54 -0.78
C PHE A 271 -15.95 -13.09 -0.26
N SER A 272 -16.07 -14.43 -0.18
CA SER A 272 -17.23 -15.11 0.39
C SER A 272 -16.87 -15.77 1.71
N ARG A 273 -17.66 -15.51 2.75
CA ARG A 273 -17.53 -16.12 4.09
C ARG A 273 -18.90 -16.59 4.55
N GLU A 274 -18.97 -17.85 4.96
CA GLU A 274 -20.21 -18.49 5.40
C GLU A 274 -21.40 -18.25 4.44
N GLY A 275 -21.12 -18.33 3.13
CA GLY A 275 -22.14 -18.18 2.10
C GLY A 275 -22.54 -16.75 1.75
N LYS A 276 -21.86 -15.74 2.29
CA LYS A 276 -22.15 -14.33 2.02
C LYS A 276 -20.96 -13.64 1.38
N ILE A 277 -21.17 -12.82 0.34
CA ILE A 277 -20.13 -11.96 -0.22
C ILE A 277 -19.94 -10.78 0.74
N LEU A 278 -18.78 -10.73 1.39
CA LEU A 278 -18.41 -9.65 2.31
C LEU A 278 -17.83 -8.43 1.61
N GLY A 279 -17.27 -8.63 0.40
CA GLY A 279 -16.67 -7.54 -0.33
C GLY A 279 -16.12 -7.97 -1.68
N ARG A 280 -15.70 -6.98 -2.45
CA ARG A 280 -15.05 -7.18 -3.75
C ARG A 280 -13.87 -6.24 -3.88
N GLU A 281 -12.81 -6.68 -4.56
CA GLU A 281 -11.64 -5.88 -4.91
C GLU A 281 -11.25 -6.09 -6.35
N HIS A 282 -10.60 -5.09 -6.92
CA HIS A 282 -10.11 -5.14 -8.29
C HIS A 282 -8.68 -4.63 -8.37
N PHE A 283 -7.95 -5.19 -9.32
CA PHE A 283 -6.54 -4.86 -9.59
C PHE A 283 -6.38 -4.71 -11.10
N ILE A 284 -5.86 -3.55 -11.52
CA ILE A 284 -5.64 -3.26 -12.94
C ILE A 284 -4.16 -3.45 -13.22
N PHE A 285 -3.88 -4.20 -14.27
CA PHE A 285 -2.53 -4.47 -14.78
C PHE A 285 -2.42 -3.91 -16.18
N GLU A 286 -1.49 -3.01 -16.36
CA GLU A 286 -1.23 -2.33 -17.62
C GLU A 286 -0.23 -3.15 -18.47
N ASN A 287 -0.37 -3.11 -19.80
CA ASN A 287 0.52 -3.77 -20.76
C ASN A 287 0.63 -5.30 -20.58
N THR A 288 -0.50 -5.95 -20.34
CA THR A 288 -0.61 -7.41 -20.18
C THR A 288 -1.09 -8.12 -21.45
N ALA A 289 -1.09 -7.43 -22.61
CA ALA A 289 -1.60 -7.94 -23.88
C ALA A 289 -1.11 -9.35 -24.22
N GLU A 290 0.13 -9.67 -23.90
CA GLU A 290 0.81 -10.89 -24.31
C GLU A 290 0.94 -11.93 -23.21
N ASP A 291 0.66 -11.54 -21.96
CA ASP A 291 0.68 -12.47 -20.82
C ASP A 291 -0.56 -13.38 -20.88
N SER A 292 -0.45 -14.68 -20.62
CA SER A 292 -1.60 -15.58 -20.56
C SER A 292 -2.46 -15.32 -19.32
N ILE A 293 -3.73 -15.67 -19.37
CA ILE A 293 -4.65 -15.53 -18.22
C ILE A 293 -4.14 -16.36 -17.05
N GLU A 294 -3.63 -17.54 -17.32
CA GLU A 294 -3.11 -18.48 -16.35
C GLU A 294 -1.88 -17.93 -15.60
N GLU A 295 -0.95 -17.30 -16.33
CA GLU A 295 0.25 -16.67 -15.75
C GLU A 295 -0.12 -15.45 -14.91
N ILE A 296 -1.00 -14.57 -15.41
CA ILE A 296 -1.45 -13.39 -14.66
C ILE A 296 -2.12 -13.81 -13.35
N LEU A 297 -2.99 -14.84 -13.38
CA LEU A 297 -3.68 -15.31 -12.19
C LEU A 297 -2.75 -16.00 -11.20
N GLU A 298 -1.77 -16.79 -11.67
CA GLU A 298 -0.76 -17.40 -10.81
C GLU A 298 0.06 -16.34 -10.08
N GLU A 299 0.60 -15.35 -10.80
CA GLU A 299 1.41 -14.27 -10.24
C GLU A 299 0.57 -13.38 -9.30
N PHE A 300 -0.68 -13.10 -9.68
CA PHE A 300 -1.61 -12.37 -8.82
C PHE A 300 -1.88 -13.12 -7.52
N ILE A 301 -2.27 -14.38 -7.56
CA ILE A 301 -2.64 -15.17 -6.38
C ILE A 301 -1.46 -15.32 -5.42
N THR A 302 -0.28 -15.63 -5.93
CA THR A 302 0.93 -15.77 -5.12
C THR A 302 1.35 -14.47 -4.47
N SER A 303 1.27 -13.36 -5.19
CA SER A 303 1.59 -12.02 -4.69
C SER A 303 0.53 -11.53 -3.68
N PHE A 304 -0.76 -11.65 -4.01
CA PHE A 304 -1.88 -11.17 -3.20
C PHE A 304 -1.95 -11.88 -1.85
N TYR A 305 -1.97 -13.21 -1.85
CA TYR A 305 -1.95 -13.98 -0.61
C TYR A 305 -0.56 -14.08 0.01
N GLY A 306 0.49 -13.80 -0.74
CA GLY A 306 1.88 -13.61 -0.26
C GLY A 306 2.03 -12.41 0.65
N GLY A 307 1.17 -11.39 0.53
CA GLY A 307 1.06 -10.24 1.42
C GLY A 307 0.37 -10.58 2.75
N THR A 308 -0.47 -9.67 3.22
CA THR A 308 -1.20 -9.77 4.50
C THR A 308 -2.62 -10.30 4.38
N ALA A 309 -3.05 -10.68 3.17
CA ALA A 309 -4.40 -11.18 2.95
C ALA A 309 -4.64 -12.53 3.68
N LYS A 310 -5.81 -12.68 4.29
CA LYS A 310 -6.24 -13.95 4.90
C LYS A 310 -6.46 -14.97 3.79
N VAL A 311 -5.73 -16.07 3.81
CA VAL A 311 -5.90 -17.17 2.85
C VAL A 311 -7.18 -17.95 3.18
N PRO A 312 -8.16 -18.08 2.24
CA PRO A 312 -9.38 -18.85 2.45
C PRO A 312 -9.12 -20.37 2.37
N ARG A 313 -10.15 -21.16 2.64
CA ARG A 313 -10.08 -22.61 2.45
C ARG A 313 -10.08 -23.00 0.98
N THR A 314 -10.87 -22.31 0.16
CA THR A 314 -11.01 -22.61 -1.26
C THR A 314 -10.94 -21.32 -2.08
N ILE A 315 -10.21 -21.37 -3.18
CA ILE A 315 -10.13 -20.31 -4.18
C ILE A 315 -10.67 -20.87 -5.49
N TYR A 316 -11.64 -20.17 -6.08
CA TYR A 316 -12.18 -20.50 -7.39
C TYR A 316 -11.58 -19.57 -8.44
N VAL A 317 -11.08 -20.16 -9.53
CA VAL A 317 -10.47 -19.43 -10.65
C VAL A 317 -10.96 -20.01 -11.99
N PRO A 318 -10.90 -19.26 -13.11
CA PRO A 318 -11.23 -19.78 -14.43
C PRO A 318 -10.16 -20.70 -14.99
N ALA A 319 -8.89 -20.42 -14.72
CA ALA A 319 -7.71 -21.16 -15.14
C ALA A 319 -6.50 -20.79 -14.26
N ILE A 320 -5.48 -21.64 -14.20
CA ILE A 320 -4.21 -21.38 -13.53
C ILE A 320 -3.16 -22.39 -14.01
N SER A 321 -1.89 -22.00 -14.09
CA SER A 321 -0.83 -22.83 -14.67
C SER A 321 -0.36 -23.97 -13.74
N ASN A 322 0.08 -23.64 -12.53
CA ASN A 322 0.71 -24.59 -11.60
C ASN A 322 -0.13 -24.77 -10.33
N VAL A 323 -1.32 -25.37 -10.47
CA VAL A 323 -2.29 -25.56 -9.37
C VAL A 323 -1.63 -26.14 -8.13
N GLU A 324 -0.91 -27.25 -8.27
CA GLU A 324 -0.32 -28.00 -7.15
C GLU A 324 0.70 -27.15 -6.36
N LEU A 325 1.59 -26.42 -7.05
CA LEU A 325 2.60 -25.58 -6.44
C LEU A 325 1.96 -24.41 -5.67
N VAL A 326 0.94 -23.77 -6.25
CA VAL A 326 0.25 -22.65 -5.61
C VAL A 326 -0.58 -23.13 -4.42
N GLU A 327 -1.26 -24.29 -4.51
CA GLU A 327 -1.97 -24.90 -3.38
C GLU A 327 -1.03 -25.22 -2.22
N GLU A 328 0.14 -25.78 -2.50
CA GLU A 328 1.15 -26.11 -1.51
C GLU A 328 1.66 -24.84 -0.82
N TYR A 329 2.02 -23.81 -1.58
CA TYR A 329 2.44 -22.50 -1.06
C TYR A 329 1.40 -21.89 -0.12
N LEU A 330 0.14 -21.84 -0.56
CA LEU A 330 -0.95 -21.29 0.23
C LEU A 330 -1.29 -22.13 1.46
N THR A 331 -1.13 -23.46 1.37
CA THR A 331 -1.31 -24.41 2.47
C THR A 331 -0.28 -24.16 3.58
N ILE A 332 0.99 -23.99 3.22
CA ILE A 332 2.07 -23.64 4.17
C ILE A 332 1.73 -22.31 4.84
N LYS A 333 1.36 -21.31 4.06
CA LYS A 333 1.05 -19.98 4.57
C LYS A 333 -0.17 -19.95 5.48
N ARG A 334 -1.24 -20.66 5.12
CA ARG A 334 -2.45 -20.77 5.92
C ARG A 334 -2.22 -21.62 7.18
N GLY A 335 -1.33 -22.62 7.10
CA GLY A 335 -1.13 -23.67 8.10
C GLY A 335 -2.28 -24.71 8.15
N ALA A 336 -3.04 -24.79 7.06
CA ALA A 336 -4.12 -25.77 6.85
C ALA A 336 -4.38 -25.88 5.35
N LYS A 337 -4.88 -27.04 4.89
CA LYS A 337 -5.10 -27.31 3.46
C LYS A 337 -5.92 -26.22 2.77
N VAL A 338 -5.41 -25.78 1.63
CA VAL A 338 -6.06 -24.85 0.68
C VAL A 338 -6.33 -25.59 -0.61
N TRP A 339 -7.46 -25.29 -1.24
CA TRP A 339 -7.87 -25.86 -2.51
C TRP A 339 -8.04 -24.76 -3.55
N ILE A 340 -7.47 -24.95 -4.74
CA ILE A 340 -7.73 -24.12 -5.91
C ILE A 340 -8.61 -24.93 -6.87
N LYS A 341 -9.77 -24.40 -7.24
CA LYS A 341 -10.74 -25.13 -8.06
C LYS A 341 -11.11 -24.35 -9.31
N VAL A 342 -11.21 -25.07 -10.42
CA VAL A 342 -11.65 -24.54 -11.73
C VAL A 342 -13.03 -25.14 -12.05
N PRO A 343 -14.14 -24.51 -11.63
CA PRO A 343 -15.49 -25.04 -11.84
C PRO A 343 -15.90 -24.92 -13.30
N GLN A 344 -16.41 -26.03 -13.85
CA GLN A 344 -16.85 -26.10 -15.25
C GLN A 344 -18.35 -25.82 -15.43
N LYS A 345 -19.17 -26.02 -14.39
CA LYS A 345 -20.64 -25.87 -14.41
C LYS A 345 -21.22 -25.54 -13.03
N GLY A 346 -22.49 -25.12 -13.02
CA GLY A 346 -23.24 -24.82 -11.78
C GLY A 346 -22.91 -23.47 -11.17
N GLN A 347 -23.47 -23.20 -9.99
CA GLN A 347 -23.44 -21.91 -9.32
C GLN A 347 -22.03 -21.30 -9.13
N LYS A 348 -21.00 -22.14 -8.91
CA LYS A 348 -19.62 -21.65 -8.77
C LYS A 348 -19.08 -21.10 -10.09
N ARG A 349 -19.47 -21.69 -11.23
CA ARG A 349 -19.14 -21.17 -12.56
C ARG A 349 -19.88 -19.87 -12.84
N GLU A 350 -21.17 -19.81 -12.54
CA GLU A 350 -21.97 -18.60 -12.69
C GLU A 350 -21.40 -17.43 -11.86
N MET A 351 -20.93 -17.73 -10.65
CA MET A 351 -20.26 -16.74 -9.82
C MET A 351 -18.96 -16.23 -10.46
N LEU A 352 -18.13 -17.11 -11.03
CA LEU A 352 -16.93 -16.70 -11.75
C LEU A 352 -17.25 -15.82 -12.96
N GLU A 353 -18.33 -16.13 -13.71
CA GLU A 353 -18.77 -15.27 -14.82
C GLU A 353 -19.24 -13.89 -14.31
N MET A 354 -19.93 -13.83 -13.17
CA MET A 354 -20.29 -12.55 -12.55
C MET A 354 -19.03 -11.76 -12.16
N VAL A 355 -18.01 -12.41 -11.59
CA VAL A 355 -16.73 -11.76 -11.26
C VAL A 355 -16.06 -11.22 -12.50
N LYS A 356 -16.04 -11.98 -13.60
CA LYS A 356 -15.50 -11.56 -14.90
C LYS A 356 -16.23 -10.32 -15.47
N ASN A 357 -17.56 -10.34 -15.45
CA ASN A 357 -18.36 -9.20 -15.93
C ASN A 357 -18.08 -7.92 -15.09
N ASN A 358 -17.90 -8.08 -13.78
CA ASN A 358 -17.49 -6.96 -12.92
C ASN A 358 -16.07 -6.46 -13.23
N ALA A 359 -15.14 -7.36 -13.53
CA ALA A 359 -13.80 -7.00 -13.99
C ALA A 359 -13.84 -6.20 -15.29
N GLN A 360 -14.68 -6.62 -16.27
CA GLN A 360 -14.89 -5.92 -17.53
C GLN A 360 -15.40 -4.50 -17.30
N ILE A 361 -16.51 -4.35 -16.59
CA ILE A 361 -17.09 -3.04 -16.27
C ILE A 361 -16.07 -2.13 -15.57
N THR A 362 -15.26 -2.71 -14.71
CA THR A 362 -14.23 -1.97 -13.96
C THR A 362 -13.13 -1.48 -14.91
N LEU A 363 -12.64 -2.32 -15.82
CA LEU A 363 -11.60 -1.95 -16.78
C LEU A 363 -12.11 -0.89 -17.77
N GLU A 364 -13.33 -1.04 -18.26
CA GLU A 364 -13.98 -0.05 -19.13
C GLU A 364 -14.09 1.32 -18.44
N LYS A 365 -14.62 1.38 -17.23
CA LYS A 365 -14.69 2.62 -16.44
C LYS A 365 -13.31 3.23 -16.16
N PHE A 366 -12.31 2.41 -15.92
CA PHE A 366 -10.94 2.88 -15.73
C PHE A 366 -10.42 3.55 -17.02
N LYS A 367 -10.67 2.94 -18.18
CA LYS A 367 -10.28 3.49 -19.49
C LYS A 367 -11.02 4.78 -19.81
N ASP A 368 -12.34 4.81 -19.59
CA ASP A 368 -13.14 6.02 -19.78
C ASP A 368 -12.61 7.17 -18.91
N LYS A 369 -12.38 6.90 -17.63
CA LYS A 369 -11.77 7.88 -16.73
C LYS A 369 -10.37 8.29 -17.20
N TYR A 370 -9.56 7.35 -17.66
CA TYR A 370 -8.23 7.64 -18.20
C TYR A 370 -8.29 8.56 -19.41
N LEU A 371 -9.23 8.36 -20.34
CA LEU A 371 -9.43 9.21 -21.52
C LEU A 371 -9.92 10.59 -21.13
N ILE A 372 -10.89 10.68 -20.22
CA ILE A 372 -11.39 11.96 -19.67
C ILE A 372 -10.26 12.73 -18.98
N ASP A 373 -9.51 12.06 -18.09
CA ASP A 373 -8.37 12.69 -17.39
C ASP A 373 -7.28 13.14 -18.38
N LYS A 374 -7.06 12.39 -19.47
CA LYS A 374 -6.11 12.77 -20.51
C LYS A 374 -6.55 14.03 -21.25
N GLU A 375 -7.83 14.11 -21.60
CA GLU A 375 -8.39 15.29 -22.28
C GLU A 375 -8.39 16.51 -21.37
N ILE A 376 -8.79 16.39 -20.09
CA ILE A 376 -8.72 17.45 -19.09
C ILE A 376 -7.28 17.96 -18.94
N ASN A 377 -6.30 17.04 -18.87
CA ASN A 377 -4.90 17.43 -18.75
C ASN A 377 -4.40 18.14 -20.01
N LYS A 378 -4.80 17.69 -21.18
CA LYS A 378 -4.47 18.33 -22.45
C LYS A 378 -4.99 19.77 -22.48
N ILE A 379 -6.27 19.98 -22.17
CA ILE A 379 -6.87 21.32 -22.08
C ILE A 379 -6.12 22.19 -21.05
N ALA A 380 -5.76 21.62 -19.88
CA ALA A 380 -5.01 22.35 -18.86
C ALA A 380 -3.62 22.78 -19.34
N LEU A 381 -2.94 21.94 -20.13
CA LEU A 381 -1.63 22.28 -20.72
C LEU A 381 -1.76 23.28 -21.86
N GLU A 382 -2.85 23.23 -22.67
CA GLU A 382 -3.20 24.26 -23.66
C GLU A 382 -3.42 25.61 -22.99
N GLU A 383 -4.26 25.66 -21.94
CA GLU A 383 -4.50 26.87 -21.14
C GLU A 383 -3.17 27.41 -20.54
N LEU A 384 -2.26 26.52 -20.12
CA LEU A 384 -0.95 26.93 -19.56
C LEU A 384 -0.03 27.49 -20.63
N GLN A 385 0.03 26.86 -21.80
CA GLN A 385 0.82 27.31 -22.94
C GLN A 385 0.38 28.71 -23.41
N GLU A 386 -0.93 28.88 -23.58
CA GLU A 386 -1.51 30.17 -23.97
C GLU A 386 -1.28 31.27 -22.92
N LEU A 387 -1.50 30.95 -21.62
CA LEU A 387 -1.35 31.90 -20.53
C LEU A 387 0.08 32.44 -20.39
N LEU A 388 1.08 31.57 -20.61
CA LEU A 388 2.50 31.92 -20.48
C LEU A 388 3.16 32.27 -21.82
N ASP A 389 2.41 32.24 -22.94
CA ASP A 389 2.93 32.47 -24.30
C ASP A 389 4.16 31.59 -24.60
N LEU A 390 4.06 30.28 -24.34
CA LEU A 390 5.17 29.35 -24.53
C LEU A 390 5.28 28.89 -25.98
N GLU A 391 6.48 29.01 -26.56
CA GLU A 391 6.78 28.51 -27.90
C GLU A 391 6.68 26.96 -28.00
N ILE A 392 6.97 26.28 -26.91
CA ILE A 392 7.01 24.81 -26.84
C ILE A 392 5.87 24.30 -25.95
N TRP A 393 5.25 23.20 -26.37
CA TRP A 393 4.27 22.48 -25.57
C TRP A 393 4.87 22.04 -24.22
N PRO A 394 4.28 22.43 -23.06
CA PRO A 394 4.83 22.10 -21.73
C PRO A 394 4.51 20.66 -21.33
N SER A 395 4.99 19.69 -22.10
CA SER A 395 4.79 18.25 -21.87
C SER A 395 5.39 17.80 -20.55
N ARG A 396 6.61 18.28 -20.23
CA ARG A 396 7.33 17.93 -19.01
C ARG A 396 7.52 19.15 -18.12
N ILE A 397 6.90 19.12 -16.95
CA ILE A 397 6.97 20.17 -15.92
C ILE A 397 7.75 19.62 -14.73
N GLU A 398 8.81 20.32 -14.30
CA GLU A 398 9.49 20.05 -13.04
C GLU A 398 9.07 21.10 -11.99
N ALA A 399 8.56 20.64 -10.84
CA ALA A 399 8.21 21.54 -9.74
C ALA A 399 9.12 21.32 -8.53
N TYR A 400 9.49 22.44 -7.88
CA TYR A 400 10.47 22.49 -6.81
C TYR A 400 9.90 23.14 -5.55
N ASP A 401 10.23 22.55 -4.39
CA ASP A 401 9.93 23.08 -3.06
C ASP A 401 11.12 22.90 -2.12
N ILE A 402 11.37 23.88 -1.26
CA ILE A 402 12.34 23.81 -0.17
C ILE A 402 11.60 23.69 1.15
N SER A 403 11.90 22.63 1.85
CA SER A 403 11.34 22.40 3.18
C SER A 403 12.44 22.42 4.24
N ASN A 404 12.30 23.30 5.23
CA ASN A 404 13.23 23.47 6.35
C ASN A 404 12.75 22.72 7.60
N ILE A 405 13.62 21.91 8.21
CA ILE A 405 13.36 21.28 9.52
C ILE A 405 14.08 22.11 10.59
N GLN A 406 13.36 23.02 11.26
CA GLN A 406 13.83 23.72 12.48
C GLN A 406 15.34 24.06 12.47
N GLY A 407 15.88 24.50 11.33
CA GLY A 407 17.25 25.03 11.21
C GLY A 407 18.38 24.00 11.12
N VAL A 408 18.12 22.70 11.04
CA VAL A 408 19.21 21.69 11.10
C VAL A 408 19.46 20.95 9.78
N ASP A 409 18.44 20.65 8.97
CA ASP A 409 18.59 20.02 7.65
C ASP A 409 17.55 20.57 6.67
N SER A 410 17.98 21.35 5.71
CA SER A 410 17.15 21.77 4.59
C SER A 410 17.17 20.68 3.50
N VAL A 411 16.01 20.37 2.96
CA VAL A 411 15.84 19.40 1.88
C VAL A 411 15.06 20.02 0.75
N GLY A 412 15.58 19.86 -0.46
CA GLY A 412 14.85 20.22 -1.65
C GLY A 412 14.15 19.02 -2.26
N SER A 413 12.93 19.24 -2.70
CA SER A 413 12.09 18.29 -3.39
C SER A 413 11.90 18.72 -4.85
N MET A 414 12.10 17.76 -5.77
CA MET A 414 11.80 17.90 -7.18
C MET A 414 10.77 16.85 -7.55
N ILE A 415 9.65 17.27 -8.08
CA ILE A 415 8.65 16.39 -8.68
C ILE A 415 8.57 16.64 -10.19
N VAL A 416 8.09 15.65 -10.90
CA VAL A 416 7.93 15.72 -12.37
C VAL A 416 6.51 15.38 -12.74
N PHE A 417 5.93 16.21 -13.59
CA PHE A 417 4.68 15.95 -14.30
C PHE A 417 4.99 15.80 -15.79
N GLU A 418 4.42 14.76 -16.41
CA GLU A 418 4.53 14.50 -17.83
C GLU A 418 3.12 14.35 -18.40
N GLU A 419 2.79 15.10 -19.44
CA GLU A 419 1.42 15.18 -19.99
C GLU A 419 0.35 15.45 -18.91
N GLY A 420 0.64 16.35 -17.95
CA GLY A 420 -0.24 16.71 -16.85
C GLY A 420 -0.44 15.64 -15.78
N ARG A 421 0.37 14.55 -15.77
CA ARG A 421 0.34 13.45 -14.79
C ARG A 421 1.64 13.34 -14.03
N SER A 422 1.55 12.94 -12.77
CA SER A 422 2.73 12.71 -11.93
C SER A 422 3.58 11.54 -12.44
N LYS A 423 4.89 11.78 -12.62
CA LYS A 423 5.89 10.77 -13.03
C LYS A 423 6.83 10.45 -11.86
N ASN A 424 6.34 9.64 -10.93
CA ASN A 424 7.00 9.37 -9.65
C ASN A 424 8.41 8.76 -9.80
N SER A 425 8.71 8.06 -10.90
CA SER A 425 10.06 7.52 -11.19
C SER A 425 11.13 8.60 -11.29
N ASP A 426 10.73 9.81 -11.69
CA ASP A 426 11.62 10.93 -11.95
C ASP A 426 11.72 11.90 -10.76
N TYR A 427 10.98 11.63 -9.65
CA TYR A 427 11.06 12.44 -8.44
C TYR A 427 12.42 12.34 -7.79
N ARG A 428 12.95 13.46 -7.31
CA ARG A 428 14.25 13.50 -6.63
C ARG A 428 14.20 14.31 -5.34
N ARG A 429 15.03 13.90 -4.38
CA ARG A 429 15.27 14.61 -3.12
C ARG A 429 16.72 15.03 -3.06
N PHE A 430 16.94 16.27 -2.73
CA PHE A 430 18.27 16.84 -2.63
C PHE A 430 18.55 17.23 -1.18
N ARG A 431 19.51 16.58 -0.55
CA ARG A 431 20.02 17.05 0.73
C ARG A 431 20.93 18.24 0.48
N ILE A 432 20.66 19.35 1.16
CA ILE A 432 21.47 20.55 1.08
C ILE A 432 22.80 20.31 1.81
N LYS A 433 23.90 20.70 1.19
CA LYS A 433 25.26 20.47 1.70
C LYS A 433 26.01 21.75 2.01
N THR A 434 25.79 22.82 1.25
CA THR A 434 26.61 24.06 1.27
C THR A 434 25.93 25.23 1.92
N ALA A 435 24.60 25.34 1.89
CA ALA A 435 23.87 26.42 2.51
C ALA A 435 23.93 26.30 4.04
N LYS A 436 24.45 27.32 4.73
CA LYS A 436 24.48 27.41 6.19
C LYS A 436 23.24 28.17 6.69
N GLY A 437 22.46 27.50 7.56
CA GLY A 437 21.24 28.08 8.13
C GLY A 437 19.99 27.89 7.27
N ALA A 438 18.89 28.53 7.69
CA ALA A 438 17.59 28.45 6.99
C ALA A 438 17.53 29.47 5.83
N ASN A 439 18.40 29.33 4.82
CA ASN A 439 18.40 30.17 3.63
C ASN A 439 17.83 29.39 2.43
N ASP A 440 16.55 29.60 2.14
CA ASP A 440 15.83 28.94 1.05
C ASP A 440 16.41 29.29 -0.33
N TYR A 441 16.96 30.49 -0.48
CA TYR A 441 17.53 30.96 -1.75
C TYR A 441 18.82 30.22 -2.11
N ASP A 442 19.77 30.11 -1.18
CA ASP A 442 21.02 29.37 -1.41
C ASP A 442 20.75 27.87 -1.57
N SER A 443 19.79 27.36 -0.83
CA SER A 443 19.34 25.96 -0.97
C SER A 443 18.77 25.68 -2.36
N MET A 444 17.95 26.58 -2.89
CA MET A 444 17.38 26.47 -4.23
C MET A 444 18.48 26.54 -5.30
N ARG A 445 19.41 27.48 -5.17
CA ARG A 445 20.58 27.59 -6.06
C ARG A 445 21.37 26.29 -6.11
N GLU A 446 21.68 25.70 -4.95
CA GLU A 446 22.41 24.43 -4.88
C GLU A 446 21.70 23.31 -5.61
N ILE A 447 20.38 23.17 -5.42
CA ILE A 447 19.60 22.09 -6.03
C ILE A 447 19.57 22.23 -7.55
N LEU A 448 19.20 23.40 -8.05
CA LEU A 448 19.08 23.66 -9.48
C LEU A 448 20.43 23.50 -10.17
N THR A 449 21.51 24.03 -9.57
CA THR A 449 22.86 23.85 -10.11
C THR A 449 23.21 22.37 -10.21
N ARG A 450 22.99 21.58 -9.15
CA ARG A 450 23.27 20.13 -9.17
C ARG A 450 22.40 19.39 -10.18
N ARG A 451 21.11 19.72 -10.27
CA ARG A 451 20.19 19.08 -11.22
C ARG A 451 20.63 19.29 -12.67
N PHE A 452 20.86 20.55 -13.05
CA PHE A 452 21.12 20.90 -14.42
C PHE A 452 22.57 20.64 -14.84
N SER A 453 23.56 20.80 -13.96
CA SER A 453 24.94 20.38 -14.25
C SER A 453 25.03 18.87 -14.50
N HIS A 454 24.40 18.04 -13.65
CA HIS A 454 24.31 16.60 -13.88
C HIS A 454 23.60 16.26 -15.19
N GLY A 455 22.53 16.99 -15.52
CA GLY A 455 21.81 16.81 -16.78
C GLY A 455 22.71 17.08 -18.00
N LEU A 456 23.50 18.15 -17.98
CA LEU A 456 24.45 18.47 -19.04
C LEU A 456 25.56 17.41 -19.16
N GLU A 457 26.06 16.91 -18.03
CA GLU A 457 27.07 15.83 -18.02
C GLU A 457 26.50 14.53 -18.64
N GLU A 458 25.25 14.17 -18.31
CA GLU A 458 24.57 12.99 -18.89
C GLU A 458 24.33 13.18 -20.39
N VAL A 459 23.87 14.34 -20.83
CA VAL A 459 23.66 14.66 -22.26
C VAL A 459 24.98 14.53 -23.02
N LYS A 460 26.07 15.07 -22.48
CA LYS A 460 27.39 14.95 -23.07
C LYS A 460 27.86 13.48 -23.14
N ALA A 461 27.67 12.72 -22.08
CA ALA A 461 28.02 11.30 -22.05
C ALA A 461 27.18 10.47 -23.05
N ILE A 462 25.91 10.84 -23.28
CA ILE A 462 25.06 10.22 -24.30
C ILE A 462 25.56 10.56 -25.70
N GLN A 463 25.90 11.82 -25.97
CA GLN A 463 26.47 12.24 -27.26
C GLN A 463 27.79 11.54 -27.56
N GLU A 464 28.62 11.32 -26.55
CA GLU A 464 29.89 10.60 -26.67
C GLU A 464 29.71 9.05 -26.70
N SER A 465 28.47 8.55 -26.77
CA SER A 465 28.11 7.10 -26.72
C SER A 465 28.61 6.36 -25.48
N LYS A 466 28.93 7.08 -24.41
CA LYS A 466 29.34 6.52 -23.11
C LYS A 466 28.15 6.11 -22.22
N LEU A 467 26.95 6.66 -22.50
CA LEU A 467 25.73 6.40 -21.79
C LEU A 467 24.60 6.18 -22.80
N GLN A 468 23.73 5.20 -22.55
CA GLN A 468 22.50 5.04 -23.34
C GLN A 468 21.48 6.09 -22.92
N PHE A 469 20.68 6.64 -23.85
CA PHE A 469 19.63 7.64 -23.58
C PHE A 469 18.67 7.20 -22.49
N SER A 470 18.29 5.91 -22.47
CA SER A 470 17.43 5.30 -21.46
C SER A 470 18.03 5.19 -20.06
N ALA A 471 19.35 5.39 -19.93
CA ALA A 471 20.09 5.28 -18.68
C ALA A 471 20.30 6.64 -17.99
N GLY A 472 20.08 7.75 -18.69
CA GLY A 472 20.16 9.10 -18.12
C GLY A 472 18.99 9.38 -17.16
N LYS A 473 19.31 9.83 -15.95
CA LYS A 473 18.29 10.20 -14.94
C LYS A 473 17.93 11.68 -14.98
N PHE A 474 18.84 12.51 -15.47
CA PHE A 474 18.74 13.97 -15.54
C PHE A 474 18.90 14.54 -16.95
N SER A 475 19.18 13.71 -17.95
CA SER A 475 19.36 14.13 -19.34
C SER A 475 18.07 14.62 -20.01
N ASN A 476 16.90 14.24 -19.47
CA ASN A 476 15.61 14.75 -19.94
C ASN A 476 15.27 16.06 -19.22
N PHE A 477 15.46 17.19 -19.91
CA PHE A 477 15.16 18.52 -19.38
C PHE A 477 13.66 18.79 -19.41
N PRO A 478 13.14 19.64 -18.49
CA PRO A 478 11.74 20.05 -18.51
C PRO A 478 11.49 21.14 -19.58
N ASP A 479 10.25 21.22 -20.05
CA ASP A 479 9.76 22.29 -20.90
C ASP A 479 9.37 23.52 -20.08
N LEU A 480 9.06 23.34 -18.79
CA LEU A 480 8.71 24.39 -17.83
C LEU A 480 9.20 24.02 -16.43
N ILE A 481 9.77 24.99 -15.73
CA ILE A 481 10.10 24.90 -14.31
C ILE A 481 9.06 25.68 -13.50
N MET A 482 8.51 25.04 -12.46
CA MET A 482 7.54 25.64 -11.55
C MET A 482 8.11 25.72 -10.14
N MET A 483 8.16 26.93 -9.58
CA MET A 483 8.64 27.18 -8.22
C MET A 483 7.45 27.31 -7.27
N ASP A 484 7.44 26.58 -6.14
CA ASP A 484 6.44 26.79 -5.10
C ASP A 484 6.78 28.02 -4.24
N GLY A 485 7.08 29.12 -4.92
CA GLY A 485 7.49 30.36 -4.29
C GLY A 485 7.40 31.57 -5.22
N GLY A 486 7.63 32.75 -4.65
CA GLY A 486 7.50 34.02 -5.34
C GLY A 486 8.73 34.41 -6.18
N LYS A 487 8.75 35.74 -6.57
CA LYS A 487 9.75 36.34 -7.47
C LYS A 487 11.21 36.04 -7.10
N GLY A 488 11.54 35.94 -5.81
CA GLY A 488 12.92 35.66 -5.38
C GLY A 488 13.44 34.31 -5.80
N GLN A 489 12.62 33.27 -5.68
CA GLN A 489 13.00 31.90 -6.11
C GLN A 489 13.06 31.81 -7.64
N ILE A 490 12.16 32.47 -8.36
CA ILE A 490 12.19 32.52 -9.83
C ILE A 490 13.51 33.18 -10.31
N ASN A 491 13.92 34.29 -9.72
CA ASN A 491 15.13 34.99 -10.11
C ASN A 491 16.37 34.10 -9.93
N ILE A 492 16.46 33.35 -8.84
CA ILE A 492 17.55 32.40 -8.61
C ILE A 492 17.55 31.30 -9.66
N ALA A 493 16.38 30.76 -9.99
CA ALA A 493 16.29 29.73 -11.03
C ALA A 493 16.79 30.27 -12.39
N LEU A 494 16.36 31.48 -12.75
CA LEU A 494 16.80 32.13 -13.99
C LEU A 494 18.31 32.46 -14.01
N GLU A 495 18.89 32.85 -12.87
CA GLU A 495 20.34 33.05 -12.73
C GLU A 495 21.10 31.74 -12.98
N VAL A 496 20.71 30.65 -12.29
CA VAL A 496 21.37 29.33 -12.45
C VAL A 496 21.27 28.82 -13.89
N LEU A 497 20.11 28.96 -14.52
CA LEU A 497 19.92 28.52 -15.91
C LEU A 497 20.79 29.34 -16.87
N ARG A 498 20.89 30.65 -16.64
CA ARG A 498 21.76 31.56 -17.43
C ARG A 498 23.23 31.17 -17.28
N ASP A 499 23.70 30.92 -16.05
CA ASP A 499 25.09 30.52 -15.76
C ASP A 499 25.45 29.19 -16.46
N LEU A 500 24.46 28.31 -16.65
CA LEU A 500 24.63 27.03 -17.32
C LEU A 500 24.30 27.06 -18.83
N ASN A 501 23.96 28.22 -19.38
CA ASN A 501 23.57 28.38 -20.79
C ASN A 501 22.35 27.52 -21.18
N ILE A 502 21.36 27.41 -20.28
CA ILE A 502 20.12 26.68 -20.48
C ILE A 502 18.96 27.67 -20.63
N ASN A 503 18.15 27.48 -21.68
CA ASN A 503 16.96 28.30 -21.89
C ASN A 503 15.71 27.46 -21.61
N ILE A 504 15.18 27.57 -20.39
CA ILE A 504 13.92 26.93 -19.98
C ILE A 504 13.07 27.99 -19.27
N PRO A 505 11.78 28.13 -19.62
CA PRO A 505 10.88 29.05 -18.96
C PRO A 505 10.69 28.66 -17.48
N VAL A 506 10.62 29.68 -16.60
CA VAL A 506 10.45 29.51 -15.16
C VAL A 506 9.26 30.33 -14.70
N CYS A 507 8.34 29.70 -13.99
CA CYS A 507 7.21 30.37 -13.33
C CYS A 507 7.20 30.07 -11.83
N GLY A 508 6.45 30.89 -11.06
CA GLY A 508 6.23 30.67 -9.63
C GLY A 508 4.75 30.72 -9.29
N LEU A 509 4.39 30.18 -8.13
CA LEU A 509 3.01 30.14 -7.65
C LEU A 509 2.70 31.37 -6.79
N VAL A 510 1.55 32.02 -7.03
CA VAL A 510 1.02 33.09 -6.22
C VAL A 510 -0.03 32.57 -5.27
N LYS A 511 0.17 32.85 -3.98
CA LYS A 511 -0.77 32.45 -2.91
C LYS A 511 -1.57 33.67 -2.46
N ASP A 512 -2.85 33.45 -2.14
CA ASP A 512 -3.70 34.48 -1.51
C ASP A 512 -3.43 34.58 0.01
N ASP A 513 -4.09 35.51 0.69
CA ASP A 513 -3.98 35.70 2.14
C ASP A 513 -4.39 34.46 2.99
N LYS A 514 -5.06 33.49 2.36
CA LYS A 514 -5.44 32.20 2.96
C LYS A 514 -4.49 31.08 2.57
N HIS A 515 -3.34 31.41 1.99
CA HIS A 515 -2.34 30.48 1.46
C HIS A 515 -2.84 29.55 0.32
N ALA A 516 -3.97 29.88 -0.32
CA ALA A 516 -4.46 29.16 -1.49
C ALA A 516 -3.87 29.78 -2.77
N THR A 517 -3.48 28.93 -3.72
CA THR A 517 -2.97 29.41 -5.02
C THR A 517 -4.05 30.14 -5.80
N ARG A 518 -3.74 31.35 -6.27
CA ARG A 518 -4.63 32.20 -7.07
C ARG A 518 -4.14 32.43 -8.50
N GLY A 519 -2.84 32.18 -8.77
CA GLY A 519 -2.25 32.46 -10.06
C GLY A 519 -0.79 32.07 -10.15
N ILE A 520 -0.15 32.52 -11.20
CA ILE A 520 1.25 32.25 -11.56
C ILE A 520 1.97 33.60 -11.69
N ILE A 521 3.25 33.66 -11.28
CA ILE A 521 4.18 34.72 -11.66
C ILE A 521 5.02 34.25 -12.82
N TYR A 522 5.01 34.97 -13.92
CA TYR A 522 5.83 34.71 -15.09
C TYR A 522 6.31 36.06 -15.66
N ASN A 523 7.58 36.13 -16.07
CA ASN A 523 8.20 37.36 -16.59
C ASN A 523 7.98 38.59 -15.69
N ASN A 524 8.02 38.42 -14.37
CA ASN A 524 7.75 39.42 -13.32
C ASN A 524 6.30 39.90 -13.23
N GLU A 525 5.38 39.41 -14.03
CA GLU A 525 3.95 39.72 -14.00
C GLU A 525 3.17 38.63 -13.25
N GLU A 526 2.12 39.07 -12.57
CA GLU A 526 1.20 38.17 -11.89
C GLU A 526 0.00 37.89 -12.79
N LEU A 527 -0.15 36.61 -13.19
CA LEU A 527 -1.23 36.14 -14.04
C LEU A 527 -2.26 35.45 -13.17
N ILE A 528 -3.46 36.00 -13.09
CA ILE A 528 -4.57 35.46 -12.32
C ILE A 528 -5.25 34.35 -13.13
N ILE A 529 -5.50 33.19 -12.48
CA ILE A 529 -6.12 32.02 -13.12
C ILE A 529 -7.55 31.88 -12.60
N ASN A 530 -8.47 31.55 -13.50
CA ASN A 530 -9.84 31.23 -13.13
C ASN A 530 -9.86 29.99 -12.19
N ARG A 531 -10.48 30.16 -11.02
CA ARG A 531 -10.53 29.09 -9.97
C ARG A 531 -11.19 27.80 -10.41
N SER A 532 -12.06 27.84 -11.41
CA SER A 532 -12.77 26.67 -11.97
C SER A 532 -12.13 26.09 -13.22
N SER A 533 -11.02 26.67 -13.76
CA SER A 533 -10.35 26.16 -14.95
C SER A 533 -9.63 24.82 -14.73
N ASN A 534 -9.39 24.11 -15.80
CA ASN A 534 -8.60 22.87 -15.78
C ASN A 534 -7.14 23.15 -15.42
N LEU A 535 -6.61 24.30 -15.83
CA LEU A 535 -5.28 24.76 -15.45
C LEU A 535 -5.15 24.94 -13.94
N MET A 536 -6.11 25.59 -13.28
CA MET A 536 -6.07 25.76 -11.83
C MET A 536 -6.09 24.41 -11.10
N GLN A 537 -6.84 23.43 -11.61
CA GLN A 537 -6.84 22.09 -11.06
C GLN A 537 -5.49 21.37 -11.24
N LEU A 538 -4.85 21.53 -12.40
CA LEU A 538 -3.50 20.99 -12.66
C LEU A 538 -2.47 21.61 -11.70
N ILE A 539 -2.46 22.93 -11.55
CA ILE A 539 -1.54 23.65 -10.66
C ILE A 539 -1.70 23.20 -9.22
N ARG A 540 -2.94 23.08 -8.73
CA ARG A 540 -3.19 22.57 -7.36
C ARG A 540 -2.67 21.15 -7.18
N ARG A 541 -2.88 20.25 -8.17
CA ARG A 541 -2.33 18.89 -8.11
C ARG A 541 -0.80 18.90 -8.05
N ILE A 542 -0.14 19.77 -8.82
CA ILE A 542 1.34 19.92 -8.79
C ILE A 542 1.77 20.43 -7.41
N GLN A 543 1.11 21.46 -6.88
CA GLN A 543 1.42 22.04 -5.59
C GLN A 543 1.22 21.03 -4.44
N ASP A 544 0.06 20.38 -4.38
CA ASP A 544 -0.25 19.37 -3.36
C ASP A 544 0.77 18.23 -3.39
N GLU A 545 1.19 17.82 -4.58
CA GLU A 545 2.12 16.72 -4.77
C GLU A 545 3.56 17.08 -4.36
N VAL A 546 4.04 18.29 -4.67
CA VAL A 546 5.37 18.74 -4.23
C VAL A 546 5.43 18.85 -2.71
N HIS A 547 4.41 19.41 -2.09
CA HIS A 547 4.29 19.46 -0.63
C HIS A 547 4.18 18.06 -0.01
N ARG A 548 3.34 17.16 -0.56
CA ARG A 548 3.21 15.79 -0.09
C ARG A 548 4.55 15.05 -0.12
N PHE A 549 5.29 15.21 -1.22
CA PHE A 549 6.59 14.56 -1.41
C PHE A 549 7.64 15.09 -0.41
N ALA A 550 7.65 16.39 -0.15
CA ALA A 550 8.50 17.03 0.84
C ALA A 550 8.19 16.54 2.26
N ILE A 551 6.92 16.58 2.69
CA ILE A 551 6.47 16.18 4.04
C ILE A 551 6.76 14.69 4.32
N THR A 552 6.57 13.82 3.34
CA THR A 552 6.80 12.38 3.49
C THR A 552 8.26 12.07 3.85
N TYR A 553 9.20 12.83 3.31
CA TYR A 553 10.62 12.67 3.64
C TYR A 553 10.95 13.17 5.05
N HIS A 554 10.36 14.29 5.46
CA HIS A 554 10.52 14.82 6.82
C HIS A 554 10.09 13.79 7.88
N ARG A 555 8.94 13.13 7.68
CA ARG A 555 8.49 12.05 8.58
C ARG A 555 9.49 10.90 8.63
N SER A 556 10.00 10.46 7.47
CA SER A 556 10.97 9.35 7.43
C SER A 556 12.33 9.69 8.07
N LEU A 557 12.78 10.94 7.99
CA LEU A 557 14.00 11.42 8.66
C LEU A 557 13.77 11.56 10.18
N ARG A 558 12.61 12.07 10.58
CA ARG A 558 12.23 12.20 11.99
C ARG A 558 12.13 10.82 12.65
N ASP A 559 11.48 9.87 12.00
CA ASP A 559 11.38 8.48 12.47
C ASP A 559 12.77 7.84 12.60
N LYS A 560 13.64 8.02 11.60
CA LYS A 560 15.03 7.55 11.66
C LYS A 560 15.84 8.20 12.79
N ARG A 561 15.66 9.49 13.07
CA ARG A 561 16.34 10.21 14.15
C ARG A 561 15.81 9.81 15.52
N THR A 562 14.50 9.71 15.68
CA THR A 562 13.88 9.25 16.93
C THR A 562 14.31 7.82 17.24
N LEU A 563 14.36 6.94 16.22
CA LEU A 563 14.89 5.58 16.32
C LEU A 563 16.40 5.55 16.68
N HIS A 564 17.19 6.50 16.17
CA HIS A 564 18.62 6.58 16.43
C HIS A 564 18.92 7.03 17.87
N SER A 565 18.14 7.97 18.44
CA SER A 565 18.42 8.53 19.76
C SER A 565 18.11 7.55 20.89
N VAL A 566 17.00 6.81 20.83
CA VAL A 566 16.59 5.92 21.94
C VAL A 566 17.49 4.70 22.10
N LEU A 567 17.95 4.11 20.98
CA LEU A 567 18.86 2.95 21.03
C LEU A 567 20.32 3.34 21.26
N ASP A 568 20.69 4.61 21.03
CA ASP A 568 22.03 5.14 21.30
C ASP A 568 22.26 5.37 22.80
N ASP A 569 21.20 5.61 23.56
CA ASP A 569 21.26 5.83 25.01
C ASP A 569 21.39 4.52 25.80
N ILE A 570 21.27 3.36 25.12
CA ILE A 570 21.36 2.05 25.80
C ILE A 570 22.83 1.60 25.91
N PRO A 571 23.37 1.39 27.14
CA PRO A 571 24.71 0.86 27.33
C PRO A 571 24.92 -0.46 26.56
N ASN A 572 26.10 -0.64 25.98
CA ASN A 572 26.48 -1.85 25.22
C ASN A 572 25.74 -2.05 23.89
N VAL A 573 25.00 -1.07 23.38
CA VAL A 573 24.33 -1.13 22.07
C VAL A 573 25.00 -0.17 21.09
N GLY A 574 26.07 -0.62 20.43
CA GLY A 574 26.72 0.14 19.35
C GLY A 574 26.05 -0.04 17.99
N GLU A 575 26.52 0.68 16.97
CA GLU A 575 25.92 0.75 15.63
C GLU A 575 25.61 -0.62 14.98
N LYS A 576 26.51 -1.60 15.12
CA LYS A 576 26.33 -2.94 14.56
C LYS A 576 25.18 -3.70 15.23
N ARG A 577 25.06 -3.61 16.56
CA ARG A 577 23.99 -4.24 17.34
C ARG A 577 22.65 -3.58 17.10
N ARG A 578 22.61 -2.26 17.04
CA ARG A 578 21.44 -1.48 16.71
C ARG A 578 20.88 -1.84 15.32
N ARG A 579 21.74 -1.96 14.31
CA ARG A 579 21.35 -2.37 12.97
C ARG A 579 20.73 -3.77 12.95
N ALA A 580 21.30 -4.71 13.72
CA ALA A 580 20.78 -6.07 13.84
C ALA A 580 19.41 -6.11 14.53
N LEU A 581 19.21 -5.33 15.61
CA LEU A 581 17.93 -5.19 16.29
C LEU A 581 16.85 -4.63 15.37
N LEU A 582 17.13 -3.54 14.66
CA LEU A 582 16.17 -2.93 13.75
C LEU A 582 15.86 -3.83 12.56
N MET A 583 16.82 -4.61 12.07
CA MET A 583 16.56 -5.59 11.02
C MET A 583 15.65 -6.74 11.49
N LYS A 584 15.80 -7.21 12.72
CA LYS A 584 15.00 -8.33 13.27
C LYS A 584 13.61 -7.87 13.70
N PHE A 585 13.50 -6.76 14.41
CA PHE A 585 12.24 -6.33 15.04
C PHE A 585 11.47 -5.27 14.24
N GLY A 586 12.09 -4.61 13.27
CA GLY A 586 11.46 -3.63 12.37
C GLY A 586 11.14 -2.27 13.00
N SER A 587 10.90 -2.19 14.31
CA SER A 587 10.61 -0.94 15.05
C SER A 587 11.13 -0.99 16.48
N VAL A 588 11.32 0.20 17.09
CA VAL A 588 11.70 0.32 18.52
C VAL A 588 10.58 -0.18 19.43
N ASP A 589 9.33 0.01 19.06
CA ASP A 589 8.20 -0.49 19.86
C ASP A 589 8.19 -2.02 19.95
N ASN A 590 8.57 -2.69 18.87
CA ASN A 590 8.74 -4.15 18.87
C ASN A 590 9.96 -4.59 19.70
N ILE A 591 11.06 -3.81 19.70
CA ILE A 591 12.23 -4.08 20.54
C ILE A 591 11.86 -3.89 22.02
N LYS A 592 11.07 -2.86 22.34
CA LYS A 592 10.58 -2.59 23.69
C LYS A 592 9.70 -3.71 24.25
N SER A 593 8.90 -4.34 23.40
CA SER A 593 8.01 -5.45 23.78
C SER A 593 8.65 -6.84 23.67
N ALA A 594 9.91 -6.93 23.23
CA ALA A 594 10.62 -8.19 23.05
C ALA A 594 11.05 -8.80 24.39
N THR A 595 10.98 -10.12 24.51
CA THR A 595 11.50 -10.86 25.66
C THR A 595 13.03 -10.94 25.61
N LEU A 596 13.66 -11.21 26.77
CA LEU A 596 15.11 -11.37 26.85
C LEU A 596 15.62 -12.47 25.89
N GLU A 597 14.87 -13.55 25.76
CA GLU A 597 15.19 -14.66 24.85
C GLU A 597 15.16 -14.23 23.39
N GLN A 598 14.13 -13.49 22.99
CA GLN A 598 14.02 -12.96 21.63
C GLN A 598 15.14 -11.96 21.29
N LEU A 599 15.59 -11.17 22.27
CA LEU A 599 16.73 -10.26 22.10
C LEU A 599 18.03 -11.04 21.91
N LEU A 600 18.26 -12.11 22.68
CA LEU A 600 19.45 -12.97 22.60
C LEU A 600 19.56 -13.72 21.26
N GLU A 601 18.45 -14.08 20.64
CA GLU A 601 18.43 -14.67 19.31
C GLU A 601 18.83 -13.70 18.18
N THR A 602 19.09 -12.44 18.50
CA THR A 602 19.45 -11.44 17.47
C THR A 602 20.95 -11.53 17.18
N PRO A 603 21.36 -11.61 15.91
CA PRO A 603 22.76 -11.65 15.54
C PRO A 603 23.56 -10.50 16.17
N SER A 604 24.73 -10.78 16.72
CA SER A 604 25.63 -9.82 17.41
C SER A 604 25.16 -9.28 18.76
N ILE A 605 24.03 -9.73 19.30
CA ILE A 605 23.59 -9.41 20.67
C ILE A 605 24.12 -10.47 21.63
N ASN A 606 24.80 -10.03 22.70
CA ASN A 606 25.26 -10.87 23.81
C ASN A 606 24.41 -10.61 25.06
N ASN A 607 24.56 -11.45 26.10
CA ASN A 607 23.78 -11.37 27.34
C ASN A 607 23.79 -9.95 27.95
N LYS A 608 24.96 -9.30 28.02
CA LYS A 608 25.08 -7.93 28.58
C LYS A 608 24.28 -6.90 27.76
N ALA A 609 24.28 -7.01 26.46
CA ALA A 609 23.52 -6.08 25.59
C ALA A 609 22.02 -6.36 25.70
N ALA A 610 21.60 -7.62 25.70
CA ALA A 610 20.19 -8.01 25.85
C ALA A 610 19.62 -7.54 27.20
N GLU A 611 20.35 -7.74 28.27
CA GLU A 611 19.97 -7.27 29.60
C GLU A 611 19.89 -5.74 29.67
N SER A 612 20.86 -5.02 29.08
CA SER A 612 20.85 -3.55 29.02
C SER A 612 19.63 -3.03 28.27
N ILE A 613 19.25 -3.67 27.15
CA ILE A 613 18.06 -3.31 26.37
C ILE A 613 16.80 -3.58 27.19
N TYR A 614 16.69 -4.77 27.76
CA TYR A 614 15.53 -5.18 28.54
C TYR A 614 15.32 -4.28 29.75
N GLN A 615 16.38 -3.98 30.51
CA GLN A 615 16.35 -3.08 31.68
C GLN A 615 16.00 -1.64 31.28
N TYR A 616 16.54 -1.15 30.18
CA TYR A 616 16.26 0.22 29.72
C TYR A 616 14.77 0.43 29.40
N PHE A 617 14.12 -0.54 28.77
CA PHE A 617 12.71 -0.42 28.38
C PHE A 617 11.72 -0.90 29.45
N ASN A 618 12.10 -1.84 30.31
CA ASN A 618 11.22 -2.45 31.31
C ASN A 618 11.63 -2.15 32.76
N GLY A 619 12.77 -1.51 32.97
CA GLY A 619 13.28 -1.18 34.31
C GLY A 619 12.70 0.08 34.97
N ASN A 620 11.79 0.82 34.29
CA ASN A 620 11.17 2.05 34.83
C ASN A 620 9.77 1.81 35.44
N GLU A 621 9.35 0.57 35.67
CA GLU A 621 8.07 0.29 36.37
C GLU A 621 8.19 0.26 37.92
N SER A 622 9.31 0.68 38.47
CA SER A 622 9.49 0.79 39.95
C SER A 622 10.07 2.15 40.33
N LYS A 623 9.29 3.23 40.10
CA LYS A 623 9.33 4.46 40.92
C LYS A 623 8.00 5.21 40.81
#